data_e042d231332fb2d0c022f52df8b8844e
#
_entry.id   e042d231332fb2d0c022f52df8b8844e
#
_cell.length_a   1.000
_cell.length_b   1.000
_cell.length_c   1.000
_cell.angle_alpha   90.00
_cell.angle_beta   90.00
_cell.angle_gamma   90.00
#
_symmetry.space_group_name_H-M   'P 1'
#
loop_
_entity.id
_entity.type
_entity.pdbx_description
1 polymer ?
#
loop_
_entity_poly.entity_id
_entity_poly.type
_entity_poly.pdbx_seq_one_letter_code
_entity_poly.pdbx_strand_id
1 'polypeptide(L)'
;DVIESRGLGDVYKRQAGGGDPVLFQHIFWFFGHPEVYIMILPAFGIASHIISTFSRKKLFGYTSMVWAMVSIAILSFVVWAHHMFTVGMPLAAELFFMWATMLIAVPTGVKVFNWVATMFRGSITYETPMLFAICFVVLFTIGGFSGLMLAITPADFQYHDTYFVVAHFHYVLVPGSVFSIMAAVYYWLPKWCGNMYDERLGRLHFWLSFIGVNVTFFPQHFIGLAGMPRRIPDYALQFADWNMISTAGAFLFGASQILFLFIVVKTVMGGKKATPEVWEGAQGLEWTVDSPPPYHTFSTPPLVK
;
A
#
# COMPACT_ATOMS: atom_id res chain seq x y z
N ASP A 1 1.02 -8.62 39.12
CA ASP A 1 2.04 -7.53 39.25
C ASP A 1 3.47 -7.99 38.94
N VAL A 2 3.89 -9.17 39.42
CA VAL A 2 5.27 -9.69 39.13
C VAL A 2 5.38 -10.28 37.73
N ILE A 3 4.27 -10.72 37.11
CA ILE A 3 4.24 -11.27 35.78
C ILE A 3 4.14 -10.14 34.73
N GLU A 4 3.39 -9.08 35.00
CA GLU A 4 3.39 -7.88 34.16
C GLU A 4 4.72 -7.14 34.18
N SER A 5 5.47 -7.20 35.26
CA SER A 5 6.78 -6.56 35.40
C SER A 5 7.89 -7.24 34.61
N ARG A 6 7.71 -8.50 34.17
CA ARG A 6 8.68 -9.26 33.38
C ARG A 6 8.33 -9.40 31.90
N GLY A 7 7.27 -8.77 31.45
CA GLY A 7 6.84 -8.77 30.06
C GLY A 7 7.47 -7.65 29.22
N LEU A 8 6.98 -7.48 28.00
CA LEU A 8 7.34 -6.41 27.07
C LEU A 8 7.27 -5.00 27.72
N GLY A 9 6.41 -4.83 28.75
CA GLY A 9 6.31 -3.59 29.51
C GLY A 9 7.59 -3.20 30.24
N ASP A 10 8.36 -4.17 30.75
CA ASP A 10 9.64 -3.90 31.42
C ASP A 10 10.76 -3.55 30.43
N VAL A 11 10.71 -4.10 29.22
CA VAL A 11 11.73 -3.84 28.19
C VAL A 11 11.79 -2.36 27.81
N TYR A 12 10.68 -1.63 27.95
CA TYR A 12 10.67 -0.19 27.60
C TYR A 12 10.10 0.75 28.67
N LYS A 13 9.42 0.22 29.71
CA LYS A 13 8.78 1.06 30.73
C LYS A 13 9.55 1.12 32.06
N ARG A 14 10.35 0.10 32.36
CA ARG A 14 11.00 -0.04 33.66
C ARG A 14 12.48 -0.39 33.52
N GLN A 15 13.30 0.62 33.25
CA GLN A 15 14.75 0.43 33.13
C GLN A 15 15.39 -0.14 34.41
N ALA A 16 14.85 0.21 35.58
CA ALA A 16 15.30 -0.35 36.86
C ALA A 16 15.05 -1.86 37.01
N GLY A 17 14.08 -2.40 36.23
CA GLY A 17 13.82 -3.84 36.12
C GLY A 17 14.63 -4.55 35.05
N GLY A 18 15.52 -3.85 34.34
CA GLY A 18 16.36 -4.37 33.27
C GLY A 18 15.87 -4.07 31.84
N GLY A 19 14.80 -3.27 31.66
CA GLY A 19 14.29 -2.86 30.36
C GLY A 19 15.07 -1.67 29.78
N ASP A 20 15.18 -1.64 28.45
CA ASP A 20 15.77 -0.54 27.69
C ASP A 20 14.82 -0.13 26.53
N PRO A 21 14.32 1.13 26.49
CA PRO A 21 13.46 1.61 25.43
C PRO A 21 14.10 1.53 24.04
N VAL A 22 15.40 1.75 23.92
CA VAL A 22 16.10 1.70 22.64
C VAL A 22 16.23 0.26 22.15
N LEU A 23 16.56 -0.67 23.04
CA LEU A 23 16.58 -2.10 22.71
C LEU A 23 15.20 -2.59 22.26
N PHE A 24 14.13 -2.19 22.95
CA PHE A 24 12.77 -2.52 22.53
C PHE A 24 12.46 -2.01 21.12
N GLN A 25 12.83 -0.78 20.79
CA GLN A 25 12.62 -0.20 19.46
C GLN A 25 13.39 -0.95 18.38
N HIS A 26 14.63 -1.37 18.63
CA HIS A 26 15.39 -2.19 17.70
C HIS A 26 14.72 -3.53 17.43
N ILE A 27 14.28 -4.24 18.46
CA ILE A 27 13.59 -5.54 18.33
C ILE A 27 12.26 -5.35 17.61
N PHE A 28 11.47 -4.34 17.98
CA PHE A 28 10.19 -4.05 17.36
C PHE A 28 10.35 -3.70 15.87
N TRP A 29 11.25 -2.80 15.51
CA TRP A 29 11.40 -2.34 14.14
C TRP A 29 12.11 -3.34 13.23
N PHE A 30 12.91 -4.25 13.78
CA PHE A 30 13.45 -5.37 13.04
C PHE A 30 12.33 -6.27 12.46
N PHE A 31 11.19 -6.35 13.14
CA PHE A 31 9.94 -6.90 12.59
C PHE A 31 9.14 -5.83 11.83
N GLY A 32 8.94 -4.67 12.44
CA GLY A 32 7.96 -3.67 11.99
C GLY A 32 8.24 -3.10 10.60
N HIS A 33 9.50 -2.97 10.19
CA HIS A 33 9.78 -2.54 8.82
C HIS A 33 9.56 -3.64 7.78
N PRO A 34 10.04 -4.89 7.96
CA PRO A 34 9.62 -6.00 7.10
C PRO A 34 8.10 -6.18 7.03
N GLU A 35 7.35 -5.90 8.10
CA GLU A 35 5.88 -5.96 8.09
C GLU A 35 5.26 -5.07 7.00
N VAL A 36 5.73 -3.83 6.83
CA VAL A 36 5.18 -2.93 5.81
C VAL A 36 5.48 -3.44 4.40
N TYR A 37 6.60 -4.15 4.21
CA TYR A 37 6.89 -4.81 2.93
C TYR A 37 6.07 -6.08 2.71
N ILE A 38 5.75 -6.83 3.77
CA ILE A 38 4.79 -7.95 3.70
C ILE A 38 3.42 -7.45 3.21
N MET A 39 3.00 -6.27 3.65
CA MET A 39 1.74 -5.67 3.23
C MET A 39 1.74 -5.20 1.76
N ILE A 40 2.87 -4.68 1.27
CA ILE A 40 2.91 -4.07 -0.08
C ILE A 40 3.31 -5.04 -1.19
N LEU A 41 4.11 -6.08 -0.93
CA LEU A 41 4.59 -7.00 -1.96
C LEU A 41 3.45 -7.73 -2.70
N PRO A 42 2.39 -8.22 -2.03
CA PRO A 42 1.22 -8.77 -2.72
C PRO A 42 0.52 -7.73 -3.62
N ALA A 43 0.42 -6.48 -3.16
CA ALA A 43 -0.16 -5.38 -3.93
C ALA A 43 0.61 -5.13 -5.24
N PHE A 44 1.93 -5.24 -5.22
CA PHE A 44 2.77 -5.17 -6.43
C PHE A 44 2.45 -6.27 -7.44
N GLY A 45 2.14 -7.48 -6.96
CA GLY A 45 1.67 -8.58 -7.79
C GLY A 45 0.33 -8.29 -8.45
N ILE A 46 -0.65 -7.86 -7.63
CA ILE A 46 -1.99 -7.49 -8.09
C ILE A 46 -1.93 -6.39 -9.16
N ALA A 47 -1.19 -5.29 -8.89
CA ALA A 47 -1.02 -4.20 -9.84
C ALA A 47 -0.40 -4.69 -11.17
N SER A 48 0.59 -5.61 -11.10
CA SER A 48 1.22 -6.18 -12.29
C SER A 48 0.24 -6.98 -13.16
N HIS A 49 -0.63 -7.79 -12.54
CA HIS A 49 -1.69 -8.51 -13.25
C HIS A 49 -2.69 -7.55 -13.92
N ILE A 50 -3.21 -6.60 -13.18
CA ILE A 50 -4.23 -5.67 -13.65
C ILE A 50 -3.70 -4.77 -14.76
N ILE A 51 -2.52 -4.17 -14.57
CA ILE A 51 -1.90 -3.29 -15.57
C ILE A 51 -1.63 -4.06 -16.86
N SER A 52 -1.12 -5.29 -16.79
CA SER A 52 -0.88 -6.12 -17.98
C SER A 52 -2.17 -6.42 -18.74
N THR A 53 -3.23 -6.83 -18.03
CA THR A 53 -4.53 -7.16 -18.62
C THR A 53 -5.15 -5.96 -19.32
N PHE A 54 -5.30 -4.85 -18.63
CA PHE A 54 -5.98 -3.67 -19.18
C PHE A 54 -5.11 -2.81 -20.10
N SER A 55 -3.81 -3.08 -20.19
CA SER A 55 -2.94 -2.53 -21.23
C SER A 55 -2.83 -3.45 -22.45
N ARG A 56 -3.39 -4.66 -22.38
CA ARG A 56 -3.26 -5.73 -23.39
C ARG A 56 -1.81 -5.99 -23.80
N LYS A 57 -0.92 -5.96 -22.81
CA LYS A 57 0.52 -6.16 -23.00
C LYS A 57 1.09 -7.08 -21.94
N LYS A 58 2.09 -7.85 -22.30
CA LYS A 58 2.92 -8.56 -21.33
C LYS A 58 3.62 -7.57 -20.42
N LEU A 59 3.78 -7.94 -19.15
CA LEU A 59 4.49 -7.11 -18.16
C LEU A 59 5.91 -6.82 -18.65
N PHE A 60 6.24 -5.54 -18.82
CA PHE A 60 7.57 -5.11 -19.23
C PHE A 60 8.59 -5.47 -18.16
N GLY A 61 9.71 -6.02 -18.58
CA GLY A 61 10.81 -6.34 -17.68
C GLY A 61 10.46 -7.36 -16.57
N TYR A 62 9.72 -8.42 -16.89
CA TYR A 62 9.28 -9.43 -15.90
C TYR A 62 10.42 -9.88 -14.97
N THR A 63 11.58 -10.25 -15.53
CA THR A 63 12.74 -10.69 -14.75
C THR A 63 13.25 -9.61 -13.81
N SER A 64 13.34 -8.34 -14.27
CA SER A 64 13.74 -7.22 -13.41
C SER A 64 12.70 -6.92 -12.33
N MET A 65 11.41 -7.14 -12.59
CA MET A 65 10.35 -7.04 -11.59
C MET A 65 10.50 -8.07 -10.48
N VAL A 66 10.84 -9.33 -10.83
CA VAL A 66 11.08 -10.40 -9.85
C VAL A 66 12.30 -10.07 -8.98
N TRP A 67 13.43 -9.70 -9.62
CA TRP A 67 14.63 -9.35 -8.86
C TRP A 67 14.46 -8.09 -8.01
N ALA A 68 13.67 -7.13 -8.46
CA ALA A 68 13.31 -5.97 -7.65
C ALA A 68 12.53 -6.38 -6.38
N MET A 69 11.58 -7.30 -6.49
CA MET A 69 10.85 -7.81 -5.33
C MET A 69 11.76 -8.56 -4.34
N VAL A 70 12.64 -9.42 -4.85
CA VAL A 70 13.63 -10.14 -4.03
C VAL A 70 14.57 -9.16 -3.33
N SER A 71 15.07 -8.15 -4.05
CA SER A 71 15.93 -7.11 -3.47
C SER A 71 15.24 -6.32 -2.38
N ILE A 72 13.98 -5.91 -2.57
CA ILE A 72 13.17 -5.22 -1.56
C ILE A 72 13.00 -6.10 -0.32
N ALA A 73 12.66 -7.39 -0.51
CA ALA A 73 12.48 -8.31 0.60
C ALA A 73 13.75 -8.48 1.43
N ILE A 74 14.91 -8.62 0.79
CA ILE A 74 16.20 -8.74 1.50
C ILE A 74 16.55 -7.43 2.20
N LEU A 75 16.47 -6.29 1.50
CA LEU A 75 16.81 -4.98 2.06
C LEU A 75 15.90 -4.61 3.23
N SER A 76 14.65 -5.07 3.26
CA SER A 76 13.72 -4.78 4.33
C SER A 76 14.24 -5.15 5.73
N PHE A 77 15.12 -6.14 5.83
CA PHE A 77 15.71 -6.59 7.10
C PHE A 77 16.94 -5.80 7.54
N VAL A 78 17.47 -4.88 6.73
CA VAL A 78 18.71 -4.13 7.06
C VAL A 78 18.48 -2.62 7.17
N VAL A 79 17.24 -2.15 7.20
CA VAL A 79 16.90 -0.71 7.18
C VAL A 79 16.06 -0.25 8.38
N TRP A 80 15.70 -1.13 9.29
CA TRP A 80 14.68 -0.89 10.33
C TRP A 80 14.94 0.34 11.20
N ALA A 81 16.20 0.70 11.46
CA ALA A 81 16.50 1.77 12.42
C ALA A 81 16.34 3.19 11.84
N HIS A 82 15.88 3.35 10.59
CA HIS A 82 15.39 4.64 10.14
C HIS A 82 14.14 5.13 10.92
N HIS A 83 13.46 4.23 11.62
CA HIS A 83 12.41 4.60 12.57
C HIS A 83 12.95 5.15 13.90
N MET A 84 14.29 5.25 14.06
CA MET A 84 14.95 5.53 15.32
C MET A 84 16.04 6.62 15.22
N PHE A 85 16.00 7.47 14.20
CA PHE A 85 17.06 8.49 13.99
C PHE A 85 17.16 9.51 15.13
N THR A 86 16.11 9.69 15.93
CA THR A 86 16.10 10.66 17.04
C THR A 86 16.34 10.04 18.42
N VAL A 87 16.66 8.75 18.51
CA VAL A 87 16.88 8.07 19.81
C VAL A 87 18.31 8.22 20.34
N GLY A 88 19.20 8.88 19.61
CA GLY A 88 20.61 9.07 20.00
C GLY A 88 21.52 7.95 19.56
N MET A 89 21.31 7.41 18.38
CA MET A 89 22.23 6.43 17.78
C MET A 89 23.60 7.06 17.45
N PRO A 90 24.70 6.26 17.47
CA PRO A 90 25.98 6.73 16.97
C PRO A 90 25.89 7.16 15.49
N LEU A 91 26.62 8.22 15.11
CA LEU A 91 26.63 8.77 13.75
C LEU A 91 26.88 7.70 12.67
N ALA A 92 27.77 6.73 12.92
CA ALA A 92 28.03 5.64 11.99
C ALA A 92 26.79 4.77 11.73
N ALA A 93 25.96 4.53 12.76
CA ALA A 93 24.70 3.79 12.61
C ALA A 93 23.66 4.64 11.85
N GLU A 94 23.51 5.91 12.15
CA GLU A 94 22.62 6.81 11.42
C GLU A 94 22.98 6.85 9.92
N LEU A 95 24.24 7.02 9.58
CA LEU A 95 24.71 7.01 8.19
C LEU A 95 24.45 5.66 7.50
N PHE A 96 24.71 4.55 8.20
CA PHE A 96 24.44 3.22 7.64
C PHE A 96 22.96 3.05 7.32
N PHE A 97 22.07 3.31 8.28
CA PHE A 97 20.63 3.13 8.08
C PHE A 97 20.05 4.14 7.09
N MET A 98 20.58 5.35 7.02
CA MET A 98 20.23 6.33 5.99
C MET A 98 20.52 5.78 4.58
N TRP A 99 21.76 5.38 4.30
CA TRP A 99 22.15 4.88 2.99
C TRP A 99 21.45 3.57 2.62
N ALA A 100 21.35 2.64 3.57
CA ALA A 100 20.65 1.38 3.36
C ALA A 100 19.16 1.60 3.02
N THR A 101 18.52 2.55 3.69
CA THR A 101 17.11 2.91 3.43
C THR A 101 16.96 3.56 2.06
N MET A 102 17.82 4.50 1.69
CA MET A 102 17.78 5.13 0.37
C MET A 102 17.96 4.12 -0.77
N LEU A 103 18.74 3.05 -0.54
CA LEU A 103 18.98 2.02 -1.53
C LEU A 103 17.70 1.29 -1.95
N ILE A 104 16.69 1.18 -1.09
CA ILE A 104 15.39 0.56 -1.43
C ILE A 104 14.64 1.34 -2.53
N ALA A 105 14.92 2.63 -2.68
CA ALA A 105 14.32 3.43 -3.74
C ALA A 105 14.69 2.92 -5.15
N VAL A 106 15.85 2.28 -5.32
CA VAL A 106 16.32 1.79 -6.61
C VAL A 106 15.44 0.65 -7.13
N PRO A 107 15.28 -0.50 -6.45
CA PRO A 107 14.40 -1.57 -6.93
C PRO A 107 12.92 -1.13 -6.97
N THR A 108 12.48 -0.25 -6.08
CA THR A 108 11.12 0.32 -6.12
C THR A 108 10.93 1.17 -7.38
N GLY A 109 11.89 2.00 -7.74
CA GLY A 109 11.90 2.78 -8.99
C GLY A 109 11.84 1.88 -10.23
N VAL A 110 12.59 0.78 -10.27
CA VAL A 110 12.52 -0.21 -11.35
C VAL A 110 11.09 -0.71 -11.54
N LYS A 111 10.37 -0.99 -10.46
CA LYS A 111 8.98 -1.45 -10.53
C LYS A 111 8.05 -0.38 -11.11
N VAL A 112 8.13 0.85 -10.62
CA VAL A 112 7.31 1.97 -11.12
C VAL A 112 7.56 2.19 -12.61
N PHE A 113 8.81 2.26 -13.04
CA PHE A 113 9.16 2.42 -14.46
C PHE A 113 8.66 1.25 -15.31
N ASN A 114 8.73 0.02 -14.83
CA ASN A 114 8.24 -1.14 -15.56
C ASN A 114 6.70 -1.15 -15.69
N TRP A 115 5.94 -0.70 -14.69
CA TRP A 115 4.50 -0.51 -14.83
C TRP A 115 4.17 0.57 -15.84
N VAL A 116 4.84 1.71 -15.80
CA VAL A 116 4.67 2.78 -16.79
C VAL A 116 5.04 2.30 -18.20
N ALA A 117 6.15 1.56 -18.35
CA ALA A 117 6.56 0.98 -19.63
C ALA A 117 5.58 -0.10 -20.14
N THR A 118 4.92 -0.83 -19.25
CA THR A 118 3.84 -1.75 -19.61
C THR A 118 2.65 -1.01 -20.22
N MET A 119 2.26 0.10 -19.60
CA MET A 119 1.17 0.95 -20.08
C MET A 119 1.54 1.70 -21.38
N PHE A 120 2.80 2.08 -21.54
CA PHE A 120 3.26 2.84 -22.69
C PHE A 120 2.98 2.13 -24.02
N ARG A 121 2.27 2.79 -24.93
CA ARG A 121 1.80 2.23 -26.21
C ARG A 121 0.96 0.95 -26.06
N GLY A 122 0.29 0.75 -24.92
CA GLY A 122 -0.71 -0.29 -24.75
C GLY A 122 -2.08 0.16 -25.23
N SER A 123 -2.95 -0.80 -25.54
CA SER A 123 -4.39 -0.57 -25.79
C SER A 123 -5.12 -0.49 -24.46
N ILE A 124 -4.94 0.63 -23.75
CA ILE A 124 -5.44 0.79 -22.38
C ILE A 124 -6.95 0.96 -22.39
N THR A 125 -7.61 0.22 -21.48
CA THR A 125 -9.01 0.43 -21.15
C THR A 125 -9.12 0.79 -19.66
N TYR A 126 -10.12 1.62 -19.33
CA TYR A 126 -10.22 2.26 -18.02
C TYR A 126 -11.40 1.71 -17.22
N GLU A 127 -11.47 0.39 -17.08
CA GLU A 127 -12.39 -0.25 -16.16
C GLU A 127 -11.96 -0.01 -14.71
N THR A 128 -12.90 -0.17 -13.78
CA THR A 128 -12.68 0.14 -12.35
C THR A 128 -11.37 -0.44 -11.79
N PRO A 129 -10.98 -1.71 -12.04
CA PRO A 129 -9.70 -2.24 -11.54
C PRO A 129 -8.50 -1.46 -12.04
N MET A 130 -8.50 -1.05 -13.32
CA MET A 130 -7.40 -0.30 -13.91
C MET A 130 -7.29 1.12 -13.36
N LEU A 131 -8.41 1.77 -13.05
CA LEU A 131 -8.40 3.09 -12.41
C LEU A 131 -7.69 3.03 -11.06
N PHE A 132 -8.00 2.02 -10.23
CA PHE A 132 -7.30 1.80 -8.97
C PHE A 132 -5.82 1.46 -9.16
N ALA A 133 -5.47 0.66 -10.18
CA ALA A 133 -4.08 0.30 -10.46
C ALA A 133 -3.24 1.50 -10.95
N ILE A 134 -3.79 2.38 -11.78
CA ILE A 134 -3.12 3.62 -12.18
C ILE A 134 -2.95 4.54 -10.99
N CYS A 135 -4.01 4.69 -10.18
CA CYS A 135 -3.97 5.48 -8.97
C CYS A 135 -2.92 4.97 -7.98
N PHE A 136 -2.83 3.63 -7.82
CA PHE A 136 -1.75 2.99 -7.06
C PHE A 136 -0.38 3.46 -7.54
N VAL A 137 -0.07 3.38 -8.84
CA VAL A 137 1.24 3.76 -9.37
C VAL A 137 1.55 5.24 -9.07
N VAL A 138 0.58 6.14 -9.27
CA VAL A 138 0.78 7.57 -9.08
C VAL A 138 0.93 7.92 -7.61
N LEU A 139 -0.02 7.54 -6.76
CA LEU A 139 -0.03 7.95 -5.36
C LEU A 139 1.03 7.22 -4.52
N PHE A 140 1.31 5.94 -4.83
CA PHE A 140 2.42 5.22 -4.23
C PHE A 140 3.77 5.89 -4.55
N THR A 141 3.94 6.42 -5.76
CA THR A 141 5.16 7.17 -6.15
C THR A 141 5.28 8.46 -5.34
N ILE A 142 4.18 9.21 -5.15
CA ILE A 142 4.17 10.41 -4.29
C ILE A 142 4.55 10.04 -2.84
N GLY A 143 3.97 8.96 -2.30
CA GLY A 143 4.34 8.41 -1.00
C GLY A 143 5.79 7.97 -0.92
N GLY A 144 6.35 7.41 -2.00
CA GLY A 144 7.76 7.05 -2.11
C GLY A 144 8.69 8.27 -2.04
N PHE A 145 8.32 9.38 -2.66
CA PHE A 145 9.10 10.63 -2.55
C PHE A 145 9.11 11.19 -1.13
N SER A 146 7.99 11.20 -0.43
CA SER A 146 7.96 11.60 0.98
C SER A 146 8.78 10.62 1.85
N GLY A 147 8.77 9.32 1.52
CA GLY A 147 9.62 8.32 2.17
C GLY A 147 11.11 8.56 1.97
N LEU A 148 11.51 8.99 0.78
CA LEU A 148 12.90 9.35 0.51
C LEU A 148 13.34 10.56 1.35
N MET A 149 12.47 11.55 1.56
CA MET A 149 12.73 12.67 2.47
C MET A 149 12.95 12.19 3.92
N LEU A 150 12.12 11.25 4.40
CA LEU A 150 12.24 10.67 5.74
C LEU A 150 13.46 9.73 5.88
N ALA A 151 13.95 9.15 4.78
CA ALA A 151 15.15 8.32 4.79
C ALA A 151 16.42 9.11 5.07
N ILE A 152 16.42 10.42 4.81
CA ILE A 152 17.57 11.31 4.98
C ILE A 152 17.62 11.80 6.42
N THR A 153 18.55 11.29 7.24
CA THR A 153 18.65 11.56 8.68
C THR A 153 18.55 13.05 9.03
N PRO A 154 19.33 13.98 8.42
CA PRO A 154 19.19 15.41 8.73
C PRO A 154 17.80 15.99 8.46
N ALA A 155 17.10 15.48 7.45
CA ALA A 155 15.73 15.90 7.17
C ALA A 155 14.74 15.28 8.16
N ASP A 156 14.93 14.00 8.53
CA ASP A 156 14.07 13.31 9.48
C ASP A 156 14.12 13.90 10.89
N PHE A 157 15.19 14.54 11.31
CA PHE A 157 15.23 15.30 12.55
C PHE A 157 14.14 16.37 12.65
N GLN A 158 13.69 16.92 11.50
CA GLN A 158 12.58 17.86 11.43
C GLN A 158 11.23 17.17 11.33
N TYR A 159 11.17 15.99 10.68
CA TYR A 159 9.90 15.33 10.33
C TYR A 159 9.52 14.20 11.29
N HIS A 160 10.50 13.68 12.03
CA HIS A 160 10.31 12.54 12.94
C HIS A 160 9.18 12.81 13.92
N ASP A 161 8.31 11.79 14.10
CA ASP A 161 7.13 11.86 14.98
C ASP A 161 6.19 13.06 14.73
N THR A 162 6.17 13.60 13.51
CA THR A 162 5.18 14.59 13.05
C THR A 162 4.13 13.94 12.14
N TYR A 163 3.09 14.69 11.78
CA TYR A 163 2.08 14.27 10.81
C TYR A 163 2.63 14.11 9.38
N PHE A 164 3.83 14.58 9.09
CA PHE A 164 4.50 14.27 7.82
C PHE A 164 4.77 12.76 7.67
N VAL A 165 5.17 12.10 8.75
CA VAL A 165 5.33 10.63 8.78
C VAL A 165 3.99 9.95 8.56
N VAL A 166 2.91 10.46 9.19
CA VAL A 166 1.55 9.93 9.03
C VAL A 166 1.08 10.04 7.57
N ALA A 167 1.30 11.19 6.94
CA ALA A 167 1.01 11.40 5.53
C ALA A 167 1.76 10.40 4.64
N HIS A 168 3.07 10.26 4.86
CA HIS A 168 3.91 9.34 4.12
C HIS A 168 3.39 7.91 4.14
N PHE A 169 3.26 7.32 5.33
CA PHE A 169 2.91 5.90 5.38
C PHE A 169 1.47 5.63 4.92
N HIS A 170 0.54 6.58 5.07
CA HIS A 170 -0.79 6.43 4.50
C HIS A 170 -0.79 6.51 2.97
N TYR A 171 0.08 7.32 2.35
CA TYR A 171 0.21 7.36 0.89
C TYR A 171 0.80 6.07 0.31
N VAL A 172 1.71 5.41 1.02
CA VAL A 172 2.22 4.11 0.56
C VAL A 172 1.31 2.94 0.94
N LEU A 173 0.55 3.04 2.05
CA LEU A 173 -0.33 1.97 2.52
C LEU A 173 -1.71 2.00 1.87
N VAL A 174 -2.43 3.13 1.88
CA VAL A 174 -3.82 3.18 1.41
C VAL A 174 -3.89 3.11 -0.11
N PRO A 175 -3.30 4.01 -0.91
CA PRO A 175 -3.22 3.82 -2.36
C PRO A 175 -2.38 2.59 -2.76
N GLY A 176 -1.41 2.20 -1.95
CA GLY A 176 -0.62 1.00 -2.17
C GLY A 176 -1.42 -0.27 -1.95
N SER A 177 -1.57 -0.70 -0.70
CA SER A 177 -2.18 -1.99 -0.38
C SER A 177 -3.70 -1.97 -0.50
N VAL A 178 -4.39 -0.98 0.09
CA VAL A 178 -5.86 -0.98 0.15
C VAL A 178 -6.48 -0.81 -1.25
N PHE A 179 -5.99 0.12 -2.07
CA PHE A 179 -6.49 0.28 -3.44
C PHE A 179 -6.18 -0.91 -4.32
N SER A 180 -5.03 -1.56 -4.12
CA SER A 180 -4.72 -2.81 -4.82
C SER A 180 -5.68 -3.94 -4.43
N ILE A 181 -6.06 -4.06 -3.15
CA ILE A 181 -7.07 -5.03 -2.69
C ILE A 181 -8.43 -4.72 -3.32
N MET A 182 -8.84 -3.45 -3.35
CA MET A 182 -10.10 -3.06 -4.02
C MET A 182 -10.07 -3.38 -5.51
N ALA A 183 -8.94 -3.07 -6.17
CA ALA A 183 -8.72 -3.43 -7.57
C ALA A 183 -8.82 -4.95 -7.78
N ALA A 184 -8.22 -5.75 -6.89
CA ALA A 184 -8.26 -7.20 -6.92
C ALA A 184 -9.69 -7.72 -6.77
N VAL A 185 -10.47 -7.17 -5.83
CA VAL A 185 -11.87 -7.56 -5.67
C VAL A 185 -12.65 -7.28 -6.96
N TYR A 186 -12.57 -6.08 -7.53
CA TYR A 186 -13.24 -5.78 -8.80
C TYR A 186 -12.75 -6.66 -9.95
N TYR A 187 -11.46 -7.01 -9.98
CA TYR A 187 -10.87 -7.83 -11.02
C TYR A 187 -11.32 -9.29 -10.96
N TRP A 188 -11.35 -9.90 -9.76
CA TRP A 188 -11.66 -11.31 -9.60
C TRP A 188 -13.09 -11.61 -9.12
N LEU A 189 -13.85 -10.64 -8.58
CA LEU A 189 -15.21 -10.85 -8.11
C LEU A 189 -16.13 -11.48 -9.18
N PRO A 190 -16.08 -11.05 -10.46
CA PRO A 190 -16.87 -11.70 -11.50
C PRO A 190 -16.50 -13.17 -11.71
N LYS A 191 -15.23 -13.51 -11.55
CA LYS A 191 -14.76 -14.90 -11.61
C LYS A 191 -15.26 -15.71 -10.42
N TRP A 192 -15.26 -15.13 -9.21
CA TRP A 192 -15.66 -15.83 -7.98
C TRP A 192 -17.15 -16.08 -7.89
N CYS A 193 -17.99 -15.13 -8.28
CA CYS A 193 -19.45 -15.24 -8.10
C CYS A 193 -20.24 -15.47 -9.41
N GLY A 194 -19.59 -15.36 -10.57
CA GLY A 194 -20.24 -15.53 -11.87
C GLY A 194 -21.12 -14.37 -12.32
N ASN A 195 -21.03 -13.20 -11.65
CA ASN A 195 -21.82 -12.02 -12.00
C ASN A 195 -20.94 -10.79 -12.14
N MET A 196 -21.21 -9.95 -13.15
CA MET A 196 -20.56 -8.66 -13.34
C MET A 196 -21.15 -7.62 -12.39
N TYR A 197 -20.28 -6.82 -11.78
CA TYR A 197 -20.70 -5.64 -11.03
C TYR A 197 -21.12 -4.49 -11.97
N ASP A 198 -21.78 -3.48 -11.40
CA ASP A 198 -22.14 -2.26 -12.09
C ASP A 198 -20.91 -1.34 -12.21
N GLU A 199 -20.39 -1.20 -13.42
CA GLU A 199 -19.18 -0.40 -13.71
C GLU A 199 -19.35 1.08 -13.34
N ARG A 200 -20.57 1.65 -13.45
CA ARG A 200 -20.81 3.04 -13.07
C ARG A 200 -20.66 3.25 -11.57
N LEU A 201 -21.19 2.30 -10.79
CA LEU A 201 -21.02 2.32 -9.32
C LEU A 201 -19.56 2.07 -8.93
N GLY A 202 -18.86 1.17 -9.63
CA GLY A 202 -17.43 0.93 -9.43
C GLY A 202 -16.60 2.19 -9.64
N ARG A 203 -16.83 2.89 -10.74
CA ARG A 203 -16.16 4.19 -11.02
C ARG A 203 -16.51 5.27 -10.01
N LEU A 204 -17.76 5.34 -9.57
CA LEU A 204 -18.17 6.26 -8.50
C LEU A 204 -17.41 5.96 -7.20
N HIS A 205 -17.34 4.68 -6.81
CA HIS A 205 -16.56 4.26 -5.65
C HIS A 205 -15.09 4.66 -5.78
N PHE A 206 -14.48 4.43 -6.94
CA PHE A 206 -13.10 4.85 -7.21
C PHE A 206 -12.90 6.36 -6.98
N TRP A 207 -13.72 7.21 -7.60
CA TRP A 207 -13.55 8.66 -7.48
C TRP A 207 -13.78 9.17 -6.06
N LEU A 208 -14.78 8.65 -5.35
CA LEU A 208 -15.01 9.01 -3.94
C LEU A 208 -13.83 8.58 -3.06
N SER A 209 -13.29 7.38 -3.28
CA SER A 209 -12.11 6.89 -2.56
C SER A 209 -10.87 7.70 -2.88
N PHE A 210 -10.61 8.00 -4.16
CA PHE A 210 -9.48 8.81 -4.60
C PHE A 210 -9.50 10.21 -4.00
N ILE A 211 -10.63 10.91 -4.09
CA ILE A 211 -10.79 12.26 -3.53
C ILE A 211 -10.68 12.20 -2.01
N GLY A 212 -11.38 11.26 -1.37
CA GLY A 212 -11.38 11.12 0.09
C GLY A 212 -9.99 10.90 0.66
N VAL A 213 -9.20 10.00 0.09
CA VAL A 213 -7.82 9.71 0.54
C VAL A 213 -6.92 10.94 0.37
N ASN A 214 -6.97 11.61 -0.78
CA ASN A 214 -6.14 12.79 -1.01
C ASN A 214 -6.51 13.96 -0.09
N VAL A 215 -7.81 14.22 0.11
CA VAL A 215 -8.28 15.28 1.03
C VAL A 215 -7.93 14.94 2.48
N THR A 216 -7.87 13.64 2.84
CA THR A 216 -7.48 13.21 4.19
C THR A 216 -5.98 13.38 4.41
N PHE A 217 -5.14 12.79 3.56
CA PHE A 217 -3.73 12.59 3.88
C PHE A 217 -2.79 13.60 3.22
N PHE A 218 -3.14 14.23 2.10
CA PHE A 218 -2.27 15.21 1.46
C PHE A 218 -2.03 16.45 2.35
N PRO A 219 -3.06 17.05 3.00
CA PRO A 219 -2.86 18.15 3.92
C PRO A 219 -1.95 17.82 5.10
N GLN A 220 -1.88 16.56 5.53
CA GLN A 220 -1.07 16.13 6.65
C GLN A 220 0.44 16.30 6.41
N HIS A 221 0.91 16.33 5.15
CA HIS A 221 2.29 16.72 4.85
C HIS A 221 2.59 18.13 5.34
N PHE A 222 1.69 19.07 5.09
CA PHE A 222 1.89 20.48 5.44
C PHE A 222 1.81 20.73 6.94
N ILE A 223 0.84 20.12 7.63
CA ILE A 223 0.77 20.27 9.10
C ILE A 223 1.92 19.57 9.80
N GLY A 224 2.44 18.48 9.22
CA GLY A 224 3.67 17.84 9.71
C GLY A 224 4.89 18.73 9.51
N LEU A 225 5.06 19.37 8.34
CA LEU A 225 6.10 20.36 8.08
C LEU A 225 6.00 21.57 9.03
N ALA A 226 4.79 21.95 9.42
CA ALA A 226 4.55 23.01 10.40
C ALA A 226 4.77 22.56 11.86
N GLY A 227 5.22 21.32 12.08
CA GLY A 227 5.63 20.79 13.38
C GLY A 227 4.51 20.15 14.21
N MET A 228 3.35 19.85 13.63
CA MET A 228 2.30 19.13 14.38
C MET A 228 2.77 17.70 14.71
N PRO A 229 2.93 17.34 16.01
CA PRO A 229 3.33 15.99 16.42
C PRO A 229 2.24 14.99 16.12
N ARG A 230 2.62 13.73 15.89
CA ARG A 230 1.67 12.60 15.86
C ARG A 230 1.49 12.00 17.27
N ARG A 231 0.49 11.14 17.44
CA ARG A 231 0.20 10.42 18.71
C ARG A 231 -0.14 11.35 19.88
N ILE A 232 -0.76 12.48 19.58
CA ILE A 232 -1.24 13.45 20.56
C ILE A 232 -2.74 13.30 20.75
N PRO A 233 -3.26 13.57 21.97
CA PRO A 233 -4.71 13.51 22.25
C PRO A 233 -5.47 14.70 21.66
N ASP A 234 -4.81 15.84 21.49
CA ASP A 234 -5.36 17.08 20.96
C ASP A 234 -4.26 17.90 20.26
N TYR A 235 -4.64 18.85 19.43
CA TYR A 235 -3.72 19.70 18.64
C TYR A 235 -3.97 21.19 18.89
N ALA A 236 -2.95 22.02 18.67
CA ALA A 236 -3.05 23.46 18.80
C ALA A 236 -4.02 24.05 17.73
N LEU A 237 -4.73 25.11 18.10
CA LEU A 237 -5.78 25.76 17.27
C LEU A 237 -5.28 26.14 15.87
N GLN A 238 -4.01 26.47 15.72
CA GLN A 238 -3.39 26.76 14.40
C GLN A 238 -3.50 25.63 13.38
N PHE A 239 -3.73 24.40 13.81
CA PHE A 239 -3.89 23.23 12.94
C PHE A 239 -5.36 22.85 12.71
N ALA A 240 -6.32 23.56 13.32
CA ALA A 240 -7.72 23.19 13.32
C ALA A 240 -8.32 23.08 11.92
N ASP A 241 -8.09 24.09 11.05
CA ASP A 241 -8.66 24.12 9.71
C ASP A 241 -8.15 22.95 8.85
N TRP A 242 -6.86 22.65 8.92
CA TRP A 242 -6.26 21.52 8.20
C TRP A 242 -6.78 20.16 8.69
N ASN A 243 -6.94 20.01 10.00
CA ASN A 243 -7.54 18.79 10.56
C ASN A 243 -9.02 18.65 10.21
N MET A 244 -9.75 19.75 10.11
CA MET A 244 -11.14 19.76 9.64
C MET A 244 -11.24 19.27 8.18
N ILE A 245 -10.36 19.77 7.30
CA ILE A 245 -10.28 19.30 5.90
C ILE A 245 -9.95 17.80 5.87
N SER A 246 -8.95 17.34 6.62
CA SER A 246 -8.61 15.91 6.71
C SER A 246 -9.79 15.07 7.20
N THR A 247 -10.53 15.57 8.20
CA THR A 247 -11.73 14.88 8.73
C THR A 247 -12.83 14.75 7.66
N ALA A 248 -13.10 15.81 6.90
CA ALA A 248 -14.07 15.76 5.82
C ALA A 248 -13.68 14.72 4.76
N GLY A 249 -12.39 14.66 4.40
CA GLY A 249 -11.84 13.62 3.52
C GLY A 249 -12.01 12.21 4.08
N ALA A 250 -11.75 12.02 5.37
CA ALA A 250 -11.89 10.73 6.03
C ALA A 250 -13.35 10.23 6.03
N PHE A 251 -14.32 11.09 6.29
CA PHE A 251 -15.73 10.76 6.17
C PHE A 251 -16.13 10.41 4.74
N LEU A 252 -15.62 11.14 3.75
CA LEU A 252 -15.87 10.83 2.34
C LEU A 252 -15.30 9.47 1.96
N PHE A 253 -14.07 9.17 2.38
CA PHE A 253 -13.46 7.86 2.16
C PHE A 253 -14.23 6.75 2.90
N GLY A 254 -14.64 6.98 4.16
CA GLY A 254 -15.47 6.03 4.91
C GLY A 254 -16.82 5.74 4.23
N ALA A 255 -17.50 6.79 3.76
CA ALA A 255 -18.74 6.63 3.00
C ALA A 255 -18.54 5.84 1.70
N SER A 256 -17.42 6.02 1.02
CA SER A 256 -17.09 5.25 -0.18
C SER A 256 -16.96 3.74 0.11
N GLN A 257 -16.52 3.35 1.32
CA GLN A 257 -16.43 1.93 1.70
C GLN A 257 -17.80 1.28 1.90
N ILE A 258 -18.78 2.04 2.36
CA ILE A 258 -20.20 1.56 2.43
C ILE A 258 -20.71 1.29 1.01
N LEU A 259 -20.41 2.19 0.06
CA LEU A 259 -20.74 1.96 -1.35
C LEU A 259 -20.02 0.72 -1.90
N PHE A 260 -18.76 0.51 -1.56
CA PHE A 260 -18.01 -0.69 -1.98
C PHE A 260 -18.67 -1.97 -1.49
N LEU A 261 -19.01 -2.05 -0.20
CA LEU A 261 -19.72 -3.19 0.37
C LEU A 261 -21.08 -3.42 -0.32
N PHE A 262 -21.83 -2.35 -0.58
CA PHE A 262 -23.07 -2.45 -1.34
C PHE A 262 -22.88 -3.05 -2.73
N ILE A 263 -21.84 -2.60 -3.46
CA ILE A 263 -21.52 -3.12 -4.80
C ILE A 263 -21.19 -4.61 -4.72
N VAL A 264 -20.34 -5.02 -3.76
CA VAL A 264 -19.94 -6.42 -3.60
C VAL A 264 -21.16 -7.30 -3.30
N VAL A 265 -21.97 -6.92 -2.30
CA VAL A 265 -23.17 -7.67 -1.91
C VAL A 265 -24.16 -7.75 -3.08
N LYS A 266 -24.46 -6.64 -3.74
CA LYS A 266 -25.34 -6.60 -4.91
C LYS A 266 -24.87 -7.54 -6.02
N THR A 267 -23.55 -7.57 -6.29
CA THR A 267 -22.95 -8.41 -7.32
C THR A 267 -23.04 -9.90 -6.97
N VAL A 268 -22.78 -10.25 -5.72
CA VAL A 268 -22.87 -11.64 -5.24
C VAL A 268 -24.32 -12.14 -5.27
N MET A 269 -25.29 -11.29 -4.90
CA MET A 269 -26.71 -11.65 -4.90
C MET A 269 -27.31 -11.81 -6.31
N GLY A 270 -26.70 -11.22 -7.35
CA GLY A 270 -27.15 -11.34 -8.73
C GLY A 270 -26.63 -10.21 -9.62
N GLY A 271 -26.86 -10.34 -10.92
CA GLY A 271 -26.42 -9.34 -11.90
C GLY A 271 -26.32 -9.94 -13.31
N LYS A 272 -25.72 -9.17 -14.21
CA LYS A 272 -25.35 -9.66 -15.54
C LYS A 272 -24.34 -10.80 -15.39
N LYS A 273 -24.61 -11.95 -16.00
CA LYS A 273 -23.69 -13.09 -15.94
C LYS A 273 -22.31 -12.72 -16.53
N ALA A 274 -21.28 -13.14 -15.83
CA ALA A 274 -19.91 -13.06 -16.30
C ALA A 274 -19.65 -14.18 -17.34
N THR A 275 -18.83 -13.89 -18.32
CA THR A 275 -18.31 -14.89 -19.26
C THR A 275 -17.11 -15.63 -18.64
N PRO A 276 -16.69 -16.79 -19.17
CA PRO A 276 -15.43 -17.43 -18.77
C PRO A 276 -14.25 -16.46 -18.89
N GLU A 277 -14.08 -15.83 -20.03
CA GLU A 277 -13.12 -14.73 -20.25
C GLU A 277 -13.77 -13.40 -19.84
N VAL A 278 -13.68 -13.07 -18.55
CA VAL A 278 -14.29 -11.83 -18.00
C VAL A 278 -13.69 -10.57 -18.61
N TRP A 279 -12.37 -10.56 -18.78
CA TRP A 279 -11.60 -9.41 -19.25
C TRP A 279 -10.86 -9.73 -20.54
N GLU A 280 -11.06 -8.93 -21.57
CA GLU A 280 -10.28 -9.04 -22.81
C GLU A 280 -8.79 -8.83 -22.53
N GLY A 281 -7.97 -9.81 -22.92
CA GLY A 281 -6.53 -9.78 -22.68
C GLY A 281 -6.07 -10.35 -21.35
N ALA A 282 -6.98 -10.84 -20.52
CA ALA A 282 -6.62 -11.56 -19.29
C ALA A 282 -5.87 -12.86 -19.64
N GLN A 283 -4.76 -13.10 -18.93
CA GLN A 283 -3.94 -14.30 -19.10
C GLN A 283 -3.81 -15.00 -17.75
N GLY A 284 -3.92 -16.30 -17.76
CA GLY A 284 -3.87 -17.15 -16.56
C GLY A 284 -4.88 -18.28 -16.67
N LEU A 285 -4.64 -19.35 -15.93
CA LEU A 285 -5.48 -20.55 -15.96
C LEU A 285 -6.89 -20.27 -15.46
N GLU A 286 -7.05 -19.34 -14.54
CA GLU A 286 -8.35 -18.93 -14.00
C GLU A 286 -9.30 -18.36 -15.07
N TRP A 287 -8.77 -17.81 -16.16
CA TRP A 287 -9.57 -17.23 -17.25
C TRP A 287 -9.96 -18.25 -18.33
N THR A 288 -9.45 -19.49 -18.23
CA THR A 288 -9.77 -20.59 -19.14
C THR A 288 -10.94 -21.46 -18.68
N VAL A 289 -11.47 -21.22 -17.49
CA VAL A 289 -12.57 -21.97 -16.88
C VAL A 289 -13.80 -21.08 -16.68
N ASP A 290 -14.96 -21.68 -16.43
CA ASP A 290 -16.22 -20.98 -16.21
C ASP A 290 -16.18 -20.01 -15.02
N SER A 291 -17.12 -19.08 -14.96
CA SER A 291 -17.32 -18.13 -13.88
C SER A 291 -18.68 -18.38 -13.21
N PRO A 292 -18.75 -18.93 -11.97
CA PRO A 292 -17.61 -19.37 -11.13
C PRO A 292 -16.96 -20.64 -11.66
N PRO A 293 -15.69 -20.91 -11.24
CA PRO A 293 -15.01 -22.15 -11.60
C PRO A 293 -15.75 -23.40 -11.08
N PRO A 294 -15.73 -24.53 -11.80
CA PRO A 294 -16.33 -25.77 -11.30
C PRO A 294 -15.57 -26.29 -10.06
N TYR A 295 -16.23 -27.14 -9.26
CA TYR A 295 -15.69 -27.63 -7.99
C TYR A 295 -14.27 -28.22 -8.10
N HIS A 296 -14.03 -29.03 -9.11
CA HIS A 296 -12.68 -29.55 -9.44
C HIS A 296 -12.15 -28.80 -10.65
N THR A 297 -11.81 -27.55 -10.53
CA THR A 297 -11.41 -26.60 -11.59
C THR A 297 -10.89 -27.22 -12.88
N PHE A 298 -10.02 -28.26 -12.79
CA PHE A 298 -9.46 -29.02 -13.89
C PHE A 298 -9.64 -30.52 -13.65
N SER A 299 -10.24 -31.24 -14.58
CA SER A 299 -10.34 -32.71 -14.55
C SER A 299 -9.03 -33.42 -14.90
N THR A 300 -8.16 -32.76 -15.65
CA THR A 300 -6.80 -33.18 -15.98
C THR A 300 -5.84 -32.03 -15.73
N PRO A 301 -4.56 -32.27 -15.36
CA PRO A 301 -3.60 -31.21 -15.15
C PRO A 301 -3.49 -30.30 -16.39
N PRO A 302 -3.70 -28.97 -16.26
CA PRO A 302 -3.62 -28.06 -17.40
C PRO A 302 -2.17 -27.91 -17.87
N LEU A 303 -1.99 -27.76 -19.19
CA LEU A 303 -0.71 -27.39 -19.77
C LEU A 303 -0.47 -25.89 -19.57
N VAL A 304 0.56 -25.56 -18.80
CA VAL A 304 1.05 -24.18 -18.66
C VAL A 304 1.96 -23.88 -19.84
N LYS A 305 1.56 -22.95 -20.71
CA LYS A 305 2.35 -22.52 -21.88
C LYS A 305 3.26 -21.35 -21.52
#